data_b482f5ccfe94e776815bbfa0c89fbaf4
#
_entry.id   b482f5ccfe94e776815bbfa0c89fbaf4
#
_cell.length_a   1.000
_cell.length_b   1.000
_cell.length_c   1.000
_cell.angle_alpha   90.00
_cell.angle_beta   90.00
_cell.angle_gamma   90.00
#
_symmetry.space_group_name_H-M   'P 1'
#
loop_
_entity.id
_entity.type
_entity.pdbx_description
1 polymer ?
#
loop_
_entity_poly.entity_id
_entity_poly.type
_entity_poly.pdbx_seq_one_letter_code
_entity_poly.pdbx_strand_id
1 'polypeptide(L)'
;MNKLILLVCTVLMAGCTATTKEELTESGLKRSDFQTEVNGEKTDLFVLKNKNKMEVCVTNFGGRIVSVMVPDKDGNMKDVVLGFDSIQDYIKYPSDFGASIGRYANRINQGRFTLDGVEYQVPQNNYG
;
A
#
# COMPACT_ATOMS: atom_id res chain seq x y z
N MET A 1 7.71 -16.36 -71.52
CA MET A 1 6.56 -16.11 -70.62
C MET A 1 6.93 -16.68 -69.30
N ASN A 2 7.53 -15.85 -68.38
CA ASN A 2 7.97 -16.27 -67.06
C ASN A 2 6.96 -15.77 -66.02
N LYS A 3 6.30 -16.70 -65.34
CA LYS A 3 5.44 -16.40 -64.26
C LYS A 3 6.29 -16.29 -62.99
N LEU A 4 6.40 -15.07 -62.46
CA LEU A 4 7.04 -14.76 -61.20
C LEU A 4 6.04 -15.09 -60.08
N ILE A 5 6.33 -16.14 -59.28
CA ILE A 5 5.55 -16.52 -58.12
C ILE A 5 6.08 -15.68 -56.93
N LEU A 6 5.26 -14.72 -56.49
CA LEU A 6 5.53 -13.90 -55.32
C LEU A 6 5.14 -14.69 -54.08
N LEU A 7 6.11 -15.22 -53.33
CA LEU A 7 5.91 -15.92 -52.06
C LEU A 7 5.79 -14.87 -50.97
N VAL A 8 4.56 -14.62 -50.47
CA VAL A 8 4.30 -13.74 -49.32
C VAL A 8 4.51 -14.56 -48.05
N CYS A 9 5.67 -14.39 -47.41
CA CYS A 9 5.91 -14.90 -46.08
C CYS A 9 5.19 -14.02 -45.03
N THR A 10 4.02 -14.45 -44.58
CA THR A 10 3.36 -13.89 -43.40
C THR A 10 4.06 -14.42 -42.14
N VAL A 11 4.90 -13.59 -41.53
CA VAL A 11 5.48 -13.86 -40.21
C VAL A 11 4.41 -13.62 -39.17
N LEU A 12 3.81 -14.68 -38.63
CA LEU A 12 2.99 -14.61 -37.44
C LEU A 12 3.92 -14.31 -36.24
N MET A 13 3.94 -13.07 -35.79
CA MET A 13 4.49 -12.69 -34.51
C MET A 13 3.53 -13.18 -33.40
N ALA A 14 3.74 -14.41 -32.90
CA ALA A 14 3.13 -14.88 -31.69
C ALA A 14 3.76 -14.10 -30.52
N GLY A 15 3.15 -12.98 -30.17
CA GLY A 15 3.50 -12.24 -28.95
C GLY A 15 3.13 -13.09 -27.73
N CYS A 16 4.09 -13.81 -27.16
CA CYS A 16 3.96 -14.34 -25.80
C CYS A 16 3.87 -13.16 -24.83
N THR A 17 2.65 -12.74 -24.49
CA THR A 17 2.43 -11.94 -23.30
C THR A 17 2.67 -12.87 -22.10
N ALA A 18 3.90 -12.85 -21.58
CA ALA A 18 4.20 -13.45 -20.28
C ALA A 18 3.37 -12.70 -19.23
N THR A 19 2.24 -13.28 -18.81
CA THR A 19 1.50 -12.81 -17.65
C THR A 19 2.39 -13.11 -16.44
N THR A 20 3.18 -12.13 -16.01
CA THR A 20 3.93 -12.22 -14.76
C THR A 20 2.88 -12.33 -13.64
N LYS A 21 2.79 -13.52 -13.05
CA LYS A 21 1.94 -13.74 -11.89
C LYS A 21 2.47 -12.84 -10.77
N GLU A 22 1.63 -11.92 -10.31
CA GLU A 22 2.00 -11.03 -9.22
C GLU A 22 2.36 -11.85 -7.97
N GLU A 23 3.52 -11.56 -7.38
CA GLU A 23 3.98 -12.23 -6.16
C GLU A 23 3.19 -11.69 -4.97
N LEU A 24 2.56 -12.60 -4.22
CA LEU A 24 1.86 -12.27 -2.98
C LEU A 24 2.86 -12.14 -1.83
N THR A 25 2.55 -11.28 -0.87
CA THR A 25 3.24 -11.22 0.42
C THR A 25 2.97 -12.49 1.24
N GLU A 26 3.69 -12.71 2.34
CA GLU A 26 3.43 -13.83 3.26
C GLU A 26 2.04 -13.77 3.88
N SER A 27 1.50 -12.56 4.07
CA SER A 27 0.12 -12.31 4.52
C SER A 27 -0.93 -12.42 3.41
N GLY A 28 -0.52 -12.66 2.16
CA GLY A 28 -1.41 -12.78 1.01
C GLY A 28 -1.80 -11.48 0.32
N LEU A 29 -1.19 -10.35 0.70
CA LEU A 29 -1.46 -9.05 0.09
C LEU A 29 -0.87 -8.98 -1.31
N LYS A 30 -1.55 -8.23 -2.20
CA LYS A 30 -1.04 -7.85 -3.53
C LYS A 30 -0.53 -6.42 -3.48
N ARG A 31 0.70 -6.20 -3.93
CA ARG A 31 1.26 -4.86 -4.01
C ARG A 31 0.44 -3.93 -4.90
N SER A 32 -0.13 -4.45 -6.01
CA SER A 32 -0.97 -3.69 -6.93
C SER A 32 -2.19 -3.05 -6.26
N ASP A 33 -2.77 -3.69 -5.22
CA ASP A 33 -3.93 -3.17 -4.51
C ASP A 33 -3.59 -1.94 -3.62
N PHE A 34 -2.29 -1.67 -3.46
CA PHE A 34 -1.76 -0.50 -2.75
C PHE A 34 -1.17 0.55 -3.70
N GLN A 35 -1.07 0.26 -5.00
CA GLN A 35 -0.53 1.16 -6.01
C GLN A 35 -1.64 1.98 -6.67
N THR A 36 -1.88 3.17 -6.16
CA THR A 36 -2.88 4.11 -6.68
C THR A 36 -2.41 5.55 -6.46
N GLU A 37 -3.25 6.51 -6.78
CA GLU A 37 -3.03 7.92 -6.50
C GLU A 37 -4.16 8.45 -5.61
N VAL A 38 -3.80 9.09 -4.50
CA VAL A 38 -4.73 9.71 -3.56
C VAL A 38 -4.31 11.16 -3.35
N ASN A 39 -5.19 12.10 -3.70
CA ASN A 39 -4.93 13.55 -3.60
C ASN A 39 -3.65 14.01 -4.32
N GLY A 40 -3.32 13.41 -5.45
CA GLY A 40 -2.12 13.73 -6.24
C GLY A 40 -0.85 13.02 -5.78
N GLU A 41 -0.90 12.23 -4.71
CA GLU A 41 0.23 11.47 -4.18
C GLU A 41 0.11 9.98 -4.50
N LYS A 42 1.20 9.39 -5.02
CA LYS A 42 1.24 7.96 -5.33
C LYS A 42 1.43 7.15 -4.06
N THR A 43 0.59 6.12 -3.92
CA THR A 43 0.69 5.13 -2.83
C THR A 43 1.37 3.86 -3.29
N ASP A 44 1.96 3.11 -2.35
CA ASP A 44 2.59 1.81 -2.61
C ASP A 44 2.63 0.96 -1.33
N LEU A 45 2.95 -0.33 -1.50
CA LEU A 45 3.24 -1.28 -0.42
C LEU A 45 4.72 -1.65 -0.42
N PHE A 46 5.36 -1.48 0.73
CA PHE A 46 6.76 -1.82 0.97
C PHE A 46 6.83 -3.06 1.83
N VAL A 47 7.53 -4.08 1.35
CA VAL A 47 7.67 -5.37 2.03
C VAL A 47 9.08 -5.50 2.59
N LEU A 48 9.19 -5.65 3.89
CA LEU A 48 10.43 -5.82 4.63
C LEU A 48 10.51 -7.27 5.15
N LYS A 49 11.56 -7.99 4.77
CA LYS A 49 11.77 -9.38 5.21
C LYS A 49 13.10 -9.53 5.90
N ASN A 50 13.15 -10.29 6.98
CA ASN A 50 14.41 -10.68 7.61
C ASN A 50 14.77 -12.13 7.30
N LYS A 51 16.00 -12.53 7.67
CA LYS A 51 16.50 -13.90 7.47
C LYS A 51 15.73 -14.98 8.25
N ASN A 52 14.94 -14.58 9.24
CA ASN A 52 14.15 -15.49 10.07
C ASN A 52 12.68 -15.57 9.59
N LYS A 53 12.41 -15.15 8.34
CA LYS A 53 11.10 -15.17 7.69
C LYS A 53 10.05 -14.21 8.27
N MET A 54 10.39 -13.38 9.25
CA MET A 54 9.50 -12.30 9.67
C MET A 54 9.33 -11.33 8.49
N GLU A 55 8.08 -10.99 8.19
CA GLU A 55 7.71 -10.03 7.15
C GLU A 55 6.88 -8.89 7.75
N VAL A 56 7.18 -7.67 7.34
CA VAL A 56 6.41 -6.48 7.68
C VAL A 56 6.03 -5.76 6.40
N CYS A 57 4.74 -5.51 6.22
CA CYS A 57 4.22 -4.72 5.11
C CYS A 57 3.83 -3.33 5.60
N VAL A 58 4.33 -2.30 4.91
CA VAL A 58 4.09 -0.89 5.24
C VAL A 58 3.59 -0.17 3.99
N THR A 59 2.56 0.66 4.11
CA THR A 59 2.15 1.58 3.05
C THR A 59 2.53 3.02 3.40
N ASN A 60 2.90 3.83 2.40
CA ASN A 60 3.09 5.27 2.58
C ASN A 60 1.76 6.04 2.74
N PHE A 61 0.61 5.39 2.56
CA PHE A 61 -0.70 5.96 2.87
C PHE A 61 -0.89 6.07 4.39
N GLY A 62 -0.49 7.22 4.95
CA GLY A 62 -0.50 7.50 6.39
C GLY A 62 0.61 6.78 7.17
N GLY A 63 1.68 6.27 6.49
CA GLY A 63 2.78 5.56 7.12
C GLY A 63 2.32 4.34 7.92
N ARG A 64 1.38 3.55 7.37
CA ARG A 64 0.70 2.48 8.09
C ARG A 64 1.46 1.17 8.02
N ILE A 65 1.56 0.49 9.15
CA ILE A 65 1.87 -0.94 9.20
C ILE A 65 0.61 -1.69 8.80
N VAL A 66 0.67 -2.43 7.69
CA VAL A 66 -0.48 -3.15 7.11
C VAL A 66 -0.54 -4.57 7.63
N SER A 67 0.61 -5.26 7.70
CA SER A 67 0.72 -6.61 8.25
C SER A 67 2.07 -6.83 8.93
N VAL A 68 2.11 -7.72 9.91
CA VAL A 68 3.33 -8.20 10.56
C VAL A 68 3.23 -9.71 10.74
N MET A 69 3.93 -10.45 9.86
CA MET A 69 3.98 -11.90 9.91
C MET A 69 5.09 -12.36 10.86
N VAL A 70 4.71 -13.09 11.88
CA VAL A 70 5.65 -13.67 12.88
C VAL A 70 5.33 -15.14 13.10
N PRO A 71 6.32 -15.98 13.45
CA PRO A 71 6.07 -17.37 13.80
C PRO A 71 5.39 -17.47 15.17
N ASP A 72 4.36 -18.32 15.26
CA ASP A 72 3.80 -18.75 16.54
C ASP A 72 4.74 -19.77 17.24
N LYS A 73 4.33 -20.28 18.41
CA LYS A 73 5.12 -21.27 19.18
C LYS A 73 5.40 -22.58 18.43
N ASP A 74 4.60 -22.89 17.41
CA ASP A 74 4.72 -24.10 16.58
C ASP A 74 5.43 -23.80 15.24
N GLY A 75 5.87 -22.56 15.03
CA GLY A 75 6.57 -22.10 13.83
C GLY A 75 5.67 -21.69 12.67
N ASN A 76 4.34 -21.68 12.84
CA ASN A 76 3.41 -21.23 11.81
C ASN A 76 3.40 -19.69 11.76
N MET A 77 3.51 -19.13 10.57
CA MET A 77 3.44 -17.68 10.38
C MET A 77 2.01 -17.16 10.62
N LYS A 78 1.91 -16.12 11.43
CA LYS A 78 0.65 -15.45 11.79
C LYS A 78 0.78 -13.95 11.62
N ASP A 79 -0.25 -13.33 11.06
CA ASP A 79 -0.37 -11.88 11.10
C ASP A 79 -0.87 -11.44 12.48
N VAL A 80 -0.16 -10.48 13.09
CA VAL A 80 -0.49 -9.96 14.43
C VAL A 80 -0.95 -8.49 14.39
N VAL A 81 -1.24 -7.96 13.20
CA VAL A 81 -1.70 -6.57 13.01
C VAL A 81 -3.07 -6.56 12.33
N LEU A 82 -3.92 -5.65 12.74
CA LEU A 82 -5.17 -5.35 12.03
C LEU A 82 -4.91 -4.36 10.91
N GLY A 83 -5.37 -4.67 9.71
CA GLY A 83 -5.23 -3.84 8.52
C GLY A 83 -6.30 -4.15 7.49
N PHE A 84 -6.20 -3.50 6.34
CA PHE A 84 -7.02 -3.77 5.15
C PHE A 84 -6.13 -4.21 3.99
N ASP A 85 -6.70 -4.91 3.04
CA ASP A 85 -5.98 -5.52 1.94
C ASP A 85 -5.76 -4.57 0.74
N SER A 86 -6.28 -3.33 0.83
CA SER A 86 -6.15 -2.33 -0.23
C SER A 86 -6.22 -0.89 0.28
N ILE A 87 -5.68 0.07 -0.51
CA ILE A 87 -5.85 1.51 -0.23
C ILE A 87 -7.33 1.91 -0.29
N GLN A 88 -8.12 1.30 -1.18
CA GLN A 88 -9.54 1.60 -1.32
C GLN A 88 -10.32 1.26 -0.05
N ASP A 89 -9.98 0.18 0.63
CA ASP A 89 -10.61 -0.19 1.90
C ASP A 89 -10.23 0.77 3.03
N TYR A 90 -8.97 1.24 3.09
CA TYR A 90 -8.57 2.28 4.04
C TYR A 90 -9.30 3.62 3.82
N ILE A 91 -9.63 3.96 2.57
CA ILE A 91 -10.43 5.15 2.24
C ILE A 91 -11.90 4.93 2.61
N LYS A 92 -12.45 3.77 2.27
CA LYS A 92 -13.86 3.42 2.49
C LYS A 92 -14.22 3.24 3.96
N TYR A 93 -13.29 2.68 4.73
CA TYR A 93 -13.46 2.39 6.16
C TYR A 93 -12.42 3.15 6.99
N PRO A 94 -12.63 4.46 7.26
CA PRO A 94 -11.67 5.27 8.01
C PRO A 94 -11.34 4.63 9.36
N SER A 95 -10.05 4.41 9.60
CA SER A 95 -9.53 3.81 10.83
C SER A 95 -8.13 4.31 11.11
N ASP A 96 -7.66 4.14 12.34
CA ASP A 96 -6.27 4.42 12.74
C ASP A 96 -5.42 3.14 12.74
N PHE A 97 -5.90 2.03 12.16
CA PHE A 97 -5.16 0.76 12.10
C PHE A 97 -3.77 0.97 11.50
N GLY A 98 -2.75 0.62 12.26
CA GLY A 98 -1.35 0.71 11.90
C GLY A 98 -0.81 2.10 11.60
N ALA A 99 -1.61 3.17 11.69
CA ALA A 99 -1.24 4.51 11.28
C ALA A 99 -0.13 5.12 12.14
N SER A 100 0.80 5.84 11.49
CA SER A 100 1.77 6.70 12.18
C SER A 100 1.10 8.00 12.59
N ILE A 101 0.83 8.16 13.89
CA ILE A 101 0.15 9.31 14.44
C ILE A 101 1.16 10.42 14.77
N GLY A 102 0.99 11.57 14.18
CA GLY A 102 1.84 12.76 14.33
C GLY A 102 1.46 13.84 13.31
N ARG A 103 2.14 15.01 13.32
CA ARG A 103 3.21 15.44 14.27
C ARG A 103 2.69 15.71 15.67
N TYR A 104 1.49 16.29 15.78
CA TYR A 104 0.77 16.46 17.03
C TYR A 104 -0.28 15.35 17.13
N ALA A 105 -0.27 14.60 18.22
CA ALA A 105 -1.21 13.51 18.48
C ALA A 105 -2.36 13.97 19.36
N ASN A 106 -3.49 13.23 19.29
CA ASN A 106 -4.72 13.51 20.02
C ASN A 106 -5.40 14.81 19.55
N ARG A 107 -6.02 15.58 20.43
CA ARG A 107 -6.85 16.74 20.10
C ARG A 107 -6.18 18.04 20.52
N ILE A 108 -6.49 19.10 19.79
CA ILE A 108 -6.09 20.47 20.13
C ILE A 108 -7.33 21.15 20.73
N ASN A 109 -7.26 21.52 22.00
CA ASN A 109 -8.39 22.11 22.72
C ASN A 109 -8.91 23.36 22.00
N GLN A 110 -10.20 23.37 21.68
CA GLN A 110 -10.88 24.42 20.91
C GLN A 110 -10.20 24.73 19.56
N GLY A 111 -9.37 23.83 19.04
CA GLY A 111 -8.60 24.03 17.82
C GLY A 111 -7.58 25.15 17.89
N ARG A 112 -7.11 25.58 19.07
CA ARG A 112 -6.16 26.71 19.22
C ARG A 112 -4.83 26.26 19.80
N PHE A 113 -3.75 26.81 19.21
CA PHE A 113 -2.40 26.67 19.76
C PHE A 113 -1.54 27.89 19.39
N THR A 114 -0.49 28.11 20.15
CA THR A 114 0.48 29.17 19.89
C THR A 114 1.83 28.57 19.50
N LEU A 115 2.43 29.04 18.41
CA LEU A 115 3.76 28.69 17.97
C LEU A 115 4.54 29.96 17.66
N ASP A 116 5.71 30.13 18.26
CA ASP A 116 6.59 31.31 18.10
C ASP A 116 5.86 32.65 18.33
N GLY A 117 4.93 32.68 19.31
CA GLY A 117 4.16 33.86 19.66
C GLY A 117 2.98 34.17 18.74
N VAL A 118 2.75 33.36 17.71
CA VAL A 118 1.61 33.47 16.78
C VAL A 118 0.52 32.47 17.16
N GLU A 119 -0.72 32.94 17.31
CA GLU A 119 -1.87 32.08 17.55
C GLU A 119 -2.39 31.50 16.23
N TYR A 120 -2.64 30.21 16.23
CA TYR A 120 -3.22 29.46 15.12
C TYR A 120 -4.58 28.87 15.52
N GLN A 121 -5.55 28.95 14.58
CA GLN A 121 -6.85 28.34 14.72
C GLN A 121 -7.01 27.25 13.65
N VAL A 122 -7.29 26.03 14.06
CA VAL A 122 -7.62 24.90 13.17
C VAL A 122 -9.09 24.54 13.34
N PRO A 123 -9.68 23.78 12.39
CA PRO A 123 -11.08 23.36 12.48
C PRO A 123 -11.36 22.56 13.76
N GLN A 124 -12.50 22.85 14.40
CA GLN A 124 -13.02 22.08 15.53
C GLN A 124 -13.89 20.92 15.02
N ASN A 125 -13.25 19.96 14.36
CA ASN A 125 -13.91 18.87 13.63
C ASN A 125 -13.97 17.54 14.39
N ASN A 126 -13.52 17.51 15.65
CA ASN A 126 -13.51 16.32 16.49
C ASN A 126 -13.70 16.66 17.97
N TYR A 127 -14.95 16.69 18.44
CA TYR A 127 -15.36 16.99 19.82
C TYR A 127 -14.87 18.37 20.35
N GLY A 128 -14.75 19.33 19.48
CA GLY A 128 -14.29 20.68 19.86
C GLY A 128 -12.80 20.79 20.14
#